data_a161a4022965301deee118a035dcf62d
#
_entry.id   a161a4022965301deee118a035dcf62d
#
_cell.length_a   1.000
_cell.length_b   1.000
_cell.length_c   1.000
_cell.angle_alpha   90.00
_cell.angle_beta   90.00
_cell.angle_gamma   90.00
#
_symmetry.space_group_name_H-M   'P 1'
#
loop_
_entity.id
_entity.type
_entity.pdbx_description
1 polymer ?
#
loop_
_entity_poly.entity_id
_entity_poly.type
_entity_poly.pdbx_seq_one_letter_code
_entity_poly.pdbx_strand_id
1 'polypeptide(L)'
;VRLLNYTHAMRADLGVDTIVTLLAAGLIFLLALILGIWKYRQMATSENHLAHPYVDIAHRAALLYSFATLLVAVFVELSAWPTWVNLAAAMVLVFFFVIAIVSYIEHGAKQDTTNQFGQPSFGLHAGMVALIVGEVGGFAVLLAGFVAAQLL
;
A
#
# COMPACT_ATOMS: atom_id res chain seq x y z
N VAL A 1 2.48 41.09 5.73
CA VAL A 1 1.04 40.70 5.68
C VAL A 1 0.67 40.07 4.32
N ARG A 2 1.16 40.59 3.17
CA ARG A 2 0.86 39.98 1.84
C ARG A 2 1.50 38.61 1.60
N LEU A 3 2.68 38.34 2.13
CA LEU A 3 3.39 37.07 1.96
C LEU A 3 2.73 35.91 2.74
N LEU A 4 2.15 36.19 3.90
CA LEU A 4 1.41 35.21 4.70
C LEU A 4 0.10 34.75 4.01
N ASN A 5 -0.55 35.63 3.24
CA ASN A 5 -1.74 35.27 2.48
C ASN A 5 -1.42 34.40 1.25
N TYR A 6 -0.20 34.50 0.67
CA TYR A 6 0.23 33.65 -0.44
C TYR A 6 0.53 32.22 0.02
N THR A 7 1.04 32.02 1.24
CA THR A 7 1.31 30.67 1.77
C THR A 7 0.02 29.91 2.15
N HIS A 8 -1.07 30.61 2.47
CA HIS A 8 -2.39 29.97 2.66
C HIS A 8 -3.09 29.61 1.34
N ALA A 9 -2.86 30.38 0.27
CA ALA A 9 -3.46 30.11 -1.05
C ALA A 9 -2.82 28.94 -1.82
N MET A 10 -1.72 28.38 -1.33
CA MET A 10 -0.99 27.25 -1.94
C MET A 10 -1.20 25.91 -1.22
N ARG A 11 -1.99 25.86 -0.14
CA ARG A 11 -2.49 24.60 0.37
C ARG A 11 -3.61 24.13 -0.55
N ALA A 12 -3.36 23.09 -1.32
CA ALA A 12 -4.46 22.36 -1.96
C ALA A 12 -5.44 21.96 -0.85
N ASP A 13 -6.71 22.38 -0.96
CA ASP A 13 -7.77 21.97 -0.03
C ASP A 13 -8.16 20.51 -0.31
N LEU A 14 -7.20 19.60 -0.04
CA LEU A 14 -7.41 18.16 -0.18
C LEU A 14 -8.39 17.66 0.89
N GLY A 15 -9.27 16.76 0.51
CA GLY A 15 -10.13 16.05 1.45
C GLY A 15 -9.32 15.28 2.50
N VAL A 16 -9.90 15.11 3.68
CA VAL A 16 -9.24 14.34 4.78
C VAL A 16 -8.94 12.90 4.34
N ASP A 17 -9.82 12.29 3.56
CA ASP A 17 -9.66 10.97 2.95
C ASP A 17 -8.42 10.91 2.04
N THR A 18 -8.23 11.92 1.20
CA THR A 18 -7.04 12.05 0.35
C THR A 18 -5.77 12.24 1.18
N ILE A 19 -5.80 13.13 2.18
CA ILE A 19 -4.64 13.38 3.06
C ILE A 19 -4.22 12.11 3.80
N VAL A 20 -5.18 11.37 4.38
CA VAL A 20 -4.91 10.11 5.09
C VAL A 20 -4.33 9.05 4.14
N THR A 21 -4.88 8.95 2.94
CA THR A 21 -4.40 8.00 1.93
C THR A 21 -2.98 8.35 1.44
N LEU A 22 -2.69 9.64 1.22
CA LEU A 22 -1.34 10.11 0.87
C LEU A 22 -0.33 9.87 1.99
N LEU A 23 -0.74 10.07 3.25
CA LEU A 23 0.11 9.76 4.40
C LEU A 23 0.45 8.26 4.44
N ALA A 24 -0.55 7.39 4.23
CA ALA A 24 -0.33 5.95 4.15
C ALA A 24 0.64 5.59 3.02
N ALA A 25 0.49 6.17 1.83
CA ALA A 25 1.41 5.97 0.71
C ALA A 25 2.85 6.35 1.08
N GLY A 26 3.03 7.51 1.72
CA GLY A 26 4.33 7.99 2.17
C GLY A 26 4.97 7.08 3.23
N LEU A 27 4.20 6.59 4.19
CA LEU A 27 4.68 5.66 5.22
C LEU A 27 5.08 4.30 4.63
N ILE A 28 4.30 3.76 3.69
CA ILE A 28 4.64 2.51 3.01
C ILE A 28 5.90 2.71 2.14
N PHE A 29 6.04 3.86 1.48
CA PHE A 29 7.25 4.18 0.72
C PHE A 29 8.50 4.28 1.61
N LEU A 30 8.40 4.95 2.76
CA LEU A 30 9.48 5.02 3.74
C LEU A 30 9.87 3.61 4.23
N LEU A 31 8.87 2.76 4.54
CA LEU A 31 9.11 1.37 4.90
C LEU A 31 9.84 0.63 3.77
N ALA A 32 9.45 0.83 2.51
CA ALA A 32 10.12 0.22 1.36
C ALA A 32 11.61 0.59 1.29
N LEU A 33 11.96 1.86 1.55
CA LEU A 33 13.36 2.30 1.58
C LEU A 33 14.14 1.61 2.71
N ILE A 34 13.55 1.46 3.89
CA ILE A 34 14.15 0.74 5.03
C ILE A 34 14.35 -0.75 4.68
N LEU A 35 13.36 -1.39 4.05
CA LEU A 35 13.47 -2.78 3.58
C LEU A 35 14.56 -2.93 2.52
N GLY A 36 14.79 -1.91 1.69
CA GLY A 36 15.90 -1.87 0.74
C GLY A 36 17.27 -1.92 1.43
N ILE A 37 17.42 -1.23 2.56
CA ILE A 37 18.66 -1.31 3.38
C ILE A 37 18.84 -2.72 3.94
N TRP A 38 17.76 -3.33 4.44
CA TRP A 38 17.82 -4.71 4.96
C TRP A 38 18.21 -5.71 3.86
N LYS A 39 17.58 -5.60 2.68
CA LYS A 39 17.93 -6.40 1.50
C LYS A 39 19.41 -6.24 1.12
N TYR A 40 19.89 -4.99 1.03
CA TYR A 40 21.30 -4.72 0.71
C TYR A 40 22.26 -5.37 1.71
N ARG A 41 21.96 -5.26 3.02
CA ARG A 41 22.81 -5.89 4.05
C ARG A 41 22.88 -7.40 3.90
N GLN A 42 21.75 -8.08 3.63
CA GLN A 42 21.77 -9.51 3.38
C GLN A 42 22.61 -9.87 2.15
N MET A 43 22.45 -9.15 1.04
CA MET A 43 23.25 -9.37 -0.18
C MET A 43 24.74 -9.14 0.04
N ALA A 44 25.11 -8.17 0.87
CA ALA A 44 26.51 -7.86 1.18
C ALA A 44 27.19 -8.90 2.09
N THR A 45 26.43 -9.63 2.91
CA THR A 45 26.95 -10.56 3.91
C THR A 45 26.74 -12.04 3.58
N SER A 46 25.88 -12.37 2.61
CA SER A 46 25.62 -13.75 2.20
C SER A 46 26.69 -14.26 1.23
N GLU A 47 27.02 -15.54 1.30
CA GLU A 47 28.03 -16.20 0.44
C GLU A 47 27.64 -16.16 -1.05
N ASN A 48 26.35 -16.26 -1.35
CA ASN A 48 25.82 -16.25 -2.71
C ASN A 48 25.41 -14.85 -3.21
N HIS A 49 25.67 -13.80 -2.42
CA HIS A 49 25.31 -12.40 -2.72
C HIS A 49 23.81 -12.19 -3.01
N LEU A 50 22.93 -13.04 -2.46
CA LEU A 50 21.48 -12.92 -2.59
C LEU A 50 20.85 -12.63 -1.22
N ALA A 51 19.78 -11.83 -1.24
CA ALA A 51 18.90 -11.72 -0.08
C ALA A 51 17.95 -12.93 -0.03
N HIS A 52 17.43 -13.21 1.16
CA HIS A 52 16.35 -14.19 1.31
C HIS A 52 15.17 -13.80 0.40
N PRO A 53 14.52 -14.74 -0.32
CA PRO A 53 13.44 -14.42 -1.26
C PRO A 53 12.34 -13.53 -0.68
N TYR A 54 11.91 -13.77 0.56
CA TYR A 54 10.88 -12.96 1.19
C TYR A 54 11.35 -11.55 1.59
N VAL A 55 12.65 -11.33 1.83
CA VAL A 55 13.19 -9.98 2.01
C VAL A 55 13.17 -9.21 0.70
N ASP A 56 13.53 -9.86 -0.40
CA ASP A 56 13.43 -9.27 -1.74
C ASP A 56 11.97 -8.95 -2.11
N ILE A 57 11.05 -9.90 -1.86
CA ILE A 57 9.62 -9.71 -2.11
C ILE A 57 9.07 -8.58 -1.24
N ALA A 58 9.38 -8.53 0.06
CA ALA A 58 8.90 -7.48 0.97
C ALA A 58 9.30 -6.08 0.49
N HIS A 59 10.56 -5.89 0.09
CA HIS A 59 11.06 -4.63 -0.45
C HIS A 59 10.30 -4.23 -1.72
N ARG A 60 10.19 -5.13 -2.70
CA ARG A 60 9.50 -4.85 -3.97
C ARG A 60 8.00 -4.62 -3.79
N ALA A 61 7.35 -5.43 -2.95
CA ALA A 61 5.94 -5.28 -2.64
C ALA A 61 5.66 -3.93 -1.97
N ALA A 62 6.48 -3.52 -1.00
CA ALA A 62 6.32 -2.22 -0.35
C ALA A 62 6.50 -1.05 -1.33
N LEU A 63 7.46 -1.12 -2.27
CA LEU A 63 7.58 -0.13 -3.34
C LEU A 63 6.32 -0.08 -4.21
N LEU A 64 5.85 -1.22 -4.71
CA LEU A 64 4.68 -1.30 -5.58
C LEU A 64 3.41 -0.84 -4.86
N TYR A 65 3.20 -1.26 -3.62
CA TYR A 65 2.02 -0.88 -2.83
C TYR A 65 2.02 0.59 -2.42
N SER A 66 3.20 1.21 -2.24
CA SER A 66 3.27 2.66 -2.02
C SER A 66 2.77 3.45 -3.23
N PHE A 67 3.17 3.07 -4.44
CA PHE A 67 2.66 3.68 -5.68
C PHE A 67 1.21 3.32 -5.96
N ALA A 68 0.77 2.10 -5.65
CA ALA A 68 -0.64 1.73 -5.72
C ALA A 68 -1.48 2.58 -4.77
N THR A 69 -1.02 2.81 -3.54
CA THR A 69 -1.71 3.68 -2.57
C THR A 69 -1.74 5.15 -3.03
N LEU A 70 -0.68 5.63 -3.69
CA LEU A 70 -0.69 6.95 -4.32
C LEU A 70 -1.74 7.03 -5.44
N LEU A 71 -1.86 5.99 -6.28
CA LEU A 71 -2.92 5.89 -7.29
C LEU A 71 -4.30 5.90 -6.63
N VAL A 72 -4.50 5.14 -5.54
CA VAL A 72 -5.74 5.14 -4.76
C VAL A 72 -6.10 6.55 -4.28
N ALA A 73 -5.11 7.33 -3.78
CA ALA A 73 -5.34 8.71 -3.35
C ALA A 73 -5.85 9.62 -4.48
N VAL A 74 -5.39 9.41 -5.71
CA VAL A 74 -5.88 10.14 -6.89
C VAL A 74 -7.35 9.79 -7.17
N PHE A 75 -7.74 8.51 -7.08
CA PHE A 75 -9.13 8.09 -7.26
C PHE A 75 -10.04 8.59 -6.14
N VAL A 76 -9.53 8.64 -4.90
CA VAL A 76 -10.23 9.23 -3.75
C VAL A 76 -10.55 10.71 -4.02
N GLU A 77 -9.55 11.50 -4.42
CA GLU A 77 -9.69 12.95 -4.68
C GLU A 77 -10.68 13.24 -5.81
N LEU A 78 -10.70 12.40 -6.84
CA LEU A 78 -11.52 12.59 -8.04
C LEU A 78 -12.89 11.88 -7.97
N SER A 79 -13.25 11.30 -6.83
CA SER A 79 -14.48 10.51 -6.64
C SER A 79 -15.69 11.38 -6.27
N ALA A 80 -16.87 10.99 -6.77
CA ALA A 80 -18.15 11.59 -6.37
C ALA A 80 -18.66 11.09 -4.99
N TRP A 81 -18.02 10.06 -4.41
CA TRP A 81 -18.49 9.50 -3.16
C TRP A 81 -18.20 10.42 -1.96
N PRO A 82 -19.03 10.35 -0.90
CA PRO A 82 -18.74 11.09 0.32
C PRO A 82 -17.45 10.57 0.98
N THR A 83 -16.77 11.47 1.70
CA THR A 83 -15.46 11.22 2.35
C THR A 83 -15.38 9.90 3.11
N TRP A 84 -16.44 9.51 3.83
CA TRP A 84 -16.41 8.25 4.59
C TRP A 84 -16.39 7.00 3.71
N VAL A 85 -17.05 7.01 2.53
CA VAL A 85 -17.02 5.88 1.57
C VAL A 85 -15.63 5.77 0.95
N ASN A 86 -15.08 6.91 0.49
CA ASN A 86 -13.74 6.97 -0.07
C ASN A 86 -12.70 6.48 0.94
N LEU A 87 -12.76 6.99 2.17
CA LEU A 87 -11.82 6.61 3.22
C LEU A 87 -11.94 5.12 3.56
N ALA A 88 -13.16 4.60 3.70
CA ALA A 88 -13.37 3.17 3.98
C ALA A 88 -12.81 2.29 2.87
N ALA A 89 -13.12 2.59 1.61
CA ALA A 89 -12.61 1.84 0.46
C ALA A 89 -11.07 1.90 0.37
N ALA A 90 -10.47 3.08 0.52
CA ALA A 90 -9.03 3.26 0.50
C ALA A 90 -8.34 2.51 1.65
N MET A 91 -8.90 2.57 2.87
CA MET A 91 -8.29 1.91 4.03
C MET A 91 -8.41 0.39 3.98
N VAL A 92 -9.43 -0.18 3.33
CA VAL A 92 -9.50 -1.63 3.05
C VAL A 92 -8.33 -2.06 2.16
N LEU A 93 -8.04 -1.31 1.09
CA LEU A 93 -6.89 -1.58 0.21
C LEU A 93 -5.57 -1.50 0.99
N VAL A 94 -5.35 -0.38 1.70
CA VAL A 94 -4.14 -0.14 2.49
C VAL A 94 -3.93 -1.23 3.54
N PHE A 95 -4.99 -1.67 4.20
CA PHE A 95 -4.94 -2.75 5.19
C PHE A 95 -4.40 -4.05 4.59
N PHE A 96 -4.90 -4.48 3.44
CA PHE A 96 -4.41 -5.71 2.81
C PHE A 96 -2.99 -5.55 2.26
N PHE A 97 -2.62 -4.40 1.71
CA PHE A 97 -1.25 -4.12 1.29
C PHE A 97 -0.26 -4.21 2.48
N VAL A 98 -0.63 -3.64 3.61
CA VAL A 98 0.21 -3.69 4.82
C VAL A 98 0.32 -5.11 5.37
N ILE A 99 -0.79 -5.87 5.44
CA ILE A 99 -0.75 -7.27 5.88
C ILE A 99 0.15 -8.12 4.98
N ALA A 100 0.05 -7.95 3.66
CA ALA A 100 0.92 -8.66 2.73
C ALA A 100 2.40 -8.35 2.97
N ILE A 101 2.76 -7.05 3.11
CA ILE A 101 4.14 -6.64 3.42
C ILE A 101 4.61 -7.24 4.74
N VAL A 102 3.79 -7.17 5.79
CA VAL A 102 4.12 -7.71 7.13
C VAL A 102 4.36 -9.21 7.06
N SER A 103 3.51 -9.96 6.36
CA SER A 103 3.69 -11.40 6.15
C SER A 103 5.04 -11.72 5.47
N TYR A 104 5.41 -10.95 4.44
CA TYR A 104 6.70 -11.13 3.76
C TYR A 104 7.89 -10.76 4.66
N ILE A 105 7.77 -9.70 5.48
CA ILE A 105 8.79 -9.35 6.47
C ILE A 105 8.95 -10.47 7.49
N GLU A 106 7.86 -11.05 7.96
CA GLU A 106 7.86 -12.13 8.95
C GLU A 106 8.59 -13.36 8.41
N HIS A 107 8.25 -13.83 7.22
CA HIS A 107 8.93 -14.97 6.59
C HIS A 107 10.39 -14.65 6.25
N GLY A 108 10.69 -13.44 5.83
CA GLY A 108 12.06 -12.98 5.56
C GLY A 108 12.92 -12.91 6.82
N ALA A 109 12.34 -12.55 7.98
CA ALA A 109 13.04 -12.50 9.25
C ALA A 109 13.24 -13.89 9.88
N LYS A 110 12.22 -14.75 9.81
CA LYS A 110 12.28 -16.12 10.31
C LYS A 110 13.09 -17.06 9.41
N GLN A 111 13.19 -16.74 8.11
CA GLN A 111 13.80 -17.60 7.09
C GLN A 111 13.22 -19.03 7.08
N ASP A 112 11.94 -19.16 7.44
CA ASP A 112 11.24 -20.43 7.67
C ASP A 112 10.75 -21.07 6.37
N THR A 113 10.57 -20.30 5.31
CA THR A 113 10.11 -20.79 4.00
C THR A 113 10.55 -19.87 2.87
N THR A 114 10.71 -20.43 1.68
CA THR A 114 10.86 -19.70 0.41
C THR A 114 9.57 -19.68 -0.39
N ASN A 115 8.54 -20.43 0.05
CA ASN A 115 7.23 -20.50 -0.60
C ASN A 115 6.13 -20.83 0.42
N GLN A 116 5.35 -19.82 0.83
CA GLN A 116 4.23 -19.99 1.77
C GLN A 116 3.13 -20.95 1.27
N PHE A 117 3.06 -21.21 -0.04
CA PHE A 117 2.13 -22.19 -0.63
C PHE A 117 2.70 -23.61 -0.68
N GLY A 118 3.93 -23.84 -0.24
CA GLY A 118 4.52 -25.17 -0.16
C GLY A 118 3.77 -26.12 0.79
N GLN A 119 3.14 -25.55 1.83
CA GLN A 119 2.23 -26.25 2.75
C GLN A 119 0.99 -25.38 3.02
N PRO A 120 0.04 -25.35 2.08
CA PRO A 120 -1.09 -24.45 2.17
C PRO A 120 -2.01 -24.83 3.33
N SER A 121 -2.35 -23.84 4.17
CA SER A 121 -3.32 -23.97 5.26
C SER A 121 -4.68 -23.37 4.88
N PHE A 122 -5.73 -23.77 5.60
CA PHE A 122 -7.04 -23.13 5.47
C PHE A 122 -6.96 -21.61 5.72
N GLY A 123 -6.19 -21.19 6.72
CA GLY A 123 -6.00 -19.78 7.04
C GLY A 123 -5.35 -18.99 5.90
N LEU A 124 -4.37 -19.57 5.21
CA LEU A 124 -3.75 -18.96 4.05
C LEU A 124 -4.77 -18.75 2.91
N HIS A 125 -5.57 -19.78 2.59
CA HIS A 125 -6.59 -19.65 1.54
C HIS A 125 -7.68 -18.64 1.90
N ALA A 126 -8.17 -18.67 3.12
CA ALA A 126 -9.17 -17.70 3.59
C ALA A 126 -8.63 -16.27 3.56
N GLY A 127 -7.38 -16.07 3.97
CA GLY A 127 -6.69 -14.79 3.88
C GLY A 127 -6.55 -14.28 2.45
N MET A 128 -6.18 -15.16 1.51
CA MET A 128 -6.08 -14.81 0.09
C MET A 128 -7.44 -14.43 -0.52
N VAL A 129 -8.51 -15.16 -0.18
CA VAL A 129 -9.86 -14.80 -0.64
C VAL A 129 -10.30 -13.45 -0.07
N ALA A 130 -10.05 -13.21 1.22
CA ALA A 130 -10.37 -11.93 1.84
C ALA A 130 -9.60 -10.77 1.20
N LEU A 131 -8.31 -10.97 0.90
CA LEU A 131 -7.47 -10.01 0.20
C LEU A 131 -8.02 -9.71 -1.20
N ILE A 132 -8.34 -10.73 -1.99
CA ILE A 132 -8.90 -10.55 -3.34
C ILE A 132 -10.21 -9.76 -3.28
N VAL A 133 -11.12 -10.13 -2.39
CA VAL A 133 -12.41 -9.45 -2.24
C VAL A 133 -12.20 -8.00 -1.77
N GLY A 134 -11.32 -7.78 -0.81
CA GLY A 134 -11.03 -6.46 -0.27
C GLY A 134 -10.35 -5.53 -1.29
N GLU A 135 -9.31 -6.01 -1.97
CA GLU A 135 -8.58 -5.18 -2.94
C GLU A 135 -9.41 -4.91 -4.20
N VAL A 136 -9.99 -5.94 -4.81
CA VAL A 136 -10.79 -5.76 -6.02
C VAL A 136 -12.07 -4.98 -5.70
N GLY A 137 -12.76 -5.30 -4.60
CA GLY A 137 -13.98 -4.62 -4.19
C GLY A 137 -13.73 -3.16 -3.79
N GLY A 138 -12.71 -2.91 -2.97
CA GLY A 138 -12.33 -1.56 -2.56
C GLY A 138 -11.98 -0.67 -3.74
N PHE A 139 -11.16 -1.16 -4.68
CA PHE A 139 -10.81 -0.38 -5.87
C PHE A 139 -12.00 -0.20 -6.82
N ALA A 140 -12.86 -1.21 -6.98
CA ALA A 140 -14.07 -1.10 -7.79
C ALA A 140 -15.02 0.01 -7.28
N VAL A 141 -15.15 0.18 -5.96
CA VAL A 141 -15.94 1.28 -5.37
C VAL A 141 -15.33 2.63 -5.74
N LEU A 142 -14.02 2.82 -5.62
CA LEU A 142 -13.35 4.08 -5.97
C LEU A 142 -13.42 4.36 -7.47
N LEU A 143 -13.23 3.34 -8.31
CA LEU A 143 -13.37 3.47 -9.76
C LEU A 143 -14.80 3.88 -10.16
N ALA A 144 -15.81 3.30 -9.53
CA ALA A 144 -17.21 3.70 -9.77
C ALA A 144 -17.47 5.16 -9.37
N GLY A 145 -16.88 5.60 -8.23
CA GLY A 145 -16.96 7.00 -7.80
C GLY A 145 -16.30 7.97 -8.78
N PHE A 146 -15.14 7.59 -9.30
CA PHE A 146 -14.46 8.34 -10.35
C PHE A 146 -15.31 8.44 -11.63
N VAL A 147 -15.86 7.33 -12.11
CA VAL A 147 -16.72 7.32 -13.31
C VAL A 147 -17.93 8.23 -13.09
N ALA A 148 -18.58 8.14 -11.93
CA ALA A 148 -19.73 8.98 -11.60
C ALA A 148 -19.39 10.48 -11.56
N ALA A 149 -18.18 10.84 -11.13
CA ALA A 149 -17.75 12.24 -11.02
C ALA A 149 -17.25 12.85 -12.33
N GLN A 150 -16.60 12.04 -13.19
CA GLN A 150 -15.82 12.56 -14.31
C GLN A 150 -16.41 12.23 -15.68
N LEU A 151 -17.27 11.21 -15.76
CA LEU A 151 -17.78 10.70 -17.04
C LEU A 151 -19.31 10.76 -17.19
N LEU A 152 -20.06 10.97 -16.11
CA LEU A 152 -21.53 11.09 -16.10
C LEU A 152 -21.99 12.48 -15.71
#